data_a1cc8b96189420865ae8c10ff04607e9
#
_entry.id   a1cc8b96189420865ae8c10ff04607e9
#
_cell.length_a   1.000
_cell.length_b   1.000
_cell.length_c   1.000
_cell.angle_alpha   90.00
_cell.angle_beta   90.00
_cell.angle_gamma   90.00
#
_symmetry.space_group_name_H-M   'P 1'
#
loop_
_entity.id
_entity.type
_entity.pdbx_description
1 polymer ?
#
loop_
_entity_poly.entity_id
_entity_poly.type
_entity_poly.pdbx_seq_one_letter_code
_entity_poly.pdbx_strand_id
1 'polypeptide(L)'
;MPRPKLENRARYWWDRHVSGLSLMHADFTTHEYPQHTHDALVIAVTEQGGSIVKSRGELQDATPATLFVFNPEEPHGGWMGRSERWQYRSLYLTRLALDRLAEELGVNEVPYFTRNTFIDTDLIAAFHKMHLALGDGRDVFHERELLVESFGALFERHGSGRTRIKAPPRDRILLAKAIERMRAEYATDLRLEDLAASVGLTTFQLIGLFKRMTGLTPHTYLTQVRLGIACRHLRHSPVLAEVATAVGFYDQSALNKHFKRCYGITPLQFAKAASA
;
A
#
# COMPACT_ATOMS: atom_id res chain seq x y z
N MET A 1 -19.19 -35.91 13.00
CA MET A 1 -18.53 -34.90 13.83
C MET A 1 -19.14 -33.51 13.50
N PRO A 2 -19.61 -32.72 14.46
CA PRO A 2 -20.10 -31.39 14.16
C PRO A 2 -18.92 -30.56 13.62
N ARG A 3 -19.11 -29.90 12.47
CA ARG A 3 -18.14 -28.94 11.95
C ARG A 3 -17.93 -27.86 13.01
N PRO A 4 -16.69 -27.44 13.31
CA PRO A 4 -16.47 -26.33 14.23
C PRO A 4 -17.25 -25.13 13.71
N LYS A 5 -18.08 -24.49 14.55
CA LYS A 5 -18.68 -23.20 14.26
C LYS A 5 -17.52 -22.23 14.03
N LEU A 6 -17.29 -21.86 12.78
CA LEU A 6 -16.40 -20.78 12.46
C LEU A 6 -17.01 -19.50 13.10
N GLU A 7 -16.32 -18.94 14.06
CA GLU A 7 -16.75 -17.72 14.72
C GLU A 7 -16.45 -16.52 13.83
N ASN A 8 -17.34 -15.53 13.85
CA ASN A 8 -17.07 -14.24 13.22
C ASN A 8 -15.81 -13.62 13.84
N ARG A 9 -14.88 -13.20 13.01
CA ARG A 9 -13.65 -12.55 13.43
C ARG A 9 -13.45 -11.27 12.64
N ALA A 10 -13.04 -10.21 13.34
CA ALA A 10 -12.62 -8.98 12.71
C ALA A 10 -11.43 -8.39 13.46
N ARG A 11 -10.45 -7.92 12.72
CA ARG A 11 -9.34 -7.13 13.23
C ARG A 11 -9.48 -5.74 12.65
N TYR A 12 -9.51 -4.74 13.52
CA TYR A 12 -9.53 -3.33 13.16
C TYR A 12 -8.32 -2.64 13.79
N TRP A 13 -7.63 -1.78 13.03
CA TRP A 13 -6.47 -1.04 13.55
C TRP A 13 -6.27 0.27 12.81
N TRP A 14 -5.63 1.21 13.47
CA TRP A 14 -5.20 2.48 12.89
C TRP A 14 -3.79 2.35 12.35
N ASP A 15 -3.54 2.99 11.22
CA ASP A 15 -2.19 3.12 10.71
C ASP A 15 -1.36 4.02 11.63
N ARG A 16 -0.10 3.67 11.83
CA ARG A 16 0.79 4.38 12.76
C ARG A 16 1.39 5.64 12.16
N HIS A 17 1.46 5.74 10.85
CA HIS A 17 2.18 6.75 10.10
C HIS A 17 1.24 7.69 9.33
N VAL A 18 0.03 7.25 9.03
CA VAL A 18 -1.00 8.01 8.33
C VAL A 18 -2.15 8.33 9.26
N SER A 19 -2.11 9.49 9.90
CA SER A 19 -3.20 9.95 10.75
C SER A 19 -4.52 9.99 9.98
N GLY A 20 -5.56 9.35 10.52
CA GLY A 20 -6.87 9.29 9.88
C GLY A 20 -7.05 8.12 8.89
N LEU A 21 -6.05 7.24 8.77
CA LEU A 21 -6.17 5.97 8.07
C LEU A 21 -6.39 4.84 9.07
N SER A 22 -7.43 4.06 8.84
CA SER A 22 -7.64 2.80 9.57
C SER A 22 -7.98 1.67 8.62
N LEU A 23 -7.75 0.46 9.08
CA LEU A 23 -7.86 -0.75 8.30
C LEU A 23 -8.70 -1.79 9.05
N MET A 24 -9.41 -2.62 8.29
CA MET A 24 -10.09 -3.78 8.83
C MET A 24 -9.84 -5.01 7.95
N HIS A 25 -9.68 -6.15 8.61
CA HIS A 25 -9.75 -7.47 8.01
C HIS A 25 -10.82 -8.27 8.74
N ALA A 26 -11.84 -8.69 8.04
CA ALA A 26 -12.98 -9.41 8.58
C ALA A 26 -13.12 -10.80 7.95
N ASP A 27 -13.59 -11.77 8.76
CA ASP A 27 -13.87 -13.13 8.35
C ASP A 27 -15.17 -13.56 9.06
N PHE A 28 -16.27 -13.54 8.31
CA PHE A 28 -17.61 -13.75 8.83
C PHE A 28 -18.24 -15.02 8.25
N THR A 29 -19.00 -15.70 9.08
CA THR A 29 -19.84 -16.84 8.72
C THR A 29 -21.35 -16.56 8.93
N THR A 30 -21.66 -15.54 9.74
CA THR A 30 -23.01 -15.05 9.99
C THR A 30 -22.92 -13.60 10.39
N HIS A 31 -23.13 -12.68 9.46
CA HIS A 31 -23.09 -11.26 9.80
C HIS A 31 -24.01 -10.43 8.89
N GLU A 32 -24.62 -9.42 9.49
CA GLU A 32 -25.40 -8.41 8.80
C GLU A 32 -24.97 -7.03 9.32
N TYR A 33 -24.67 -6.13 8.39
CA TYR A 33 -24.50 -4.72 8.66
C TYR A 33 -25.81 -3.99 8.41
N PRO A 34 -26.47 -3.48 9.47
CA PRO A 34 -27.56 -2.53 9.29
C PRO A 34 -27.08 -1.34 8.47
N GLN A 35 -28.00 -0.60 7.88
CA GLN A 35 -27.65 0.62 7.17
C GLN A 35 -26.98 1.62 8.11
N HIS A 36 -25.78 2.07 7.75
CA HIS A 36 -24.93 2.98 8.52
C HIS A 36 -24.11 3.87 7.60
N THR A 37 -23.39 4.82 8.16
CA THR A 37 -22.47 5.72 7.46
C THR A 37 -21.12 5.77 8.16
N HIS A 38 -20.09 6.20 7.43
CA HIS A 38 -18.78 6.52 7.98
C HIS A 38 -18.38 7.95 7.62
N ASP A 39 -17.75 8.68 8.52
CA ASP A 39 -17.08 9.95 8.23
C ASP A 39 -15.70 9.68 7.62
N ALA A 40 -15.69 8.87 6.57
CA ALA A 40 -14.49 8.43 5.87
C ALA A 40 -14.83 7.94 4.46
N LEU A 41 -13.88 8.08 3.54
CA LEU A 41 -13.90 7.31 2.30
C LEU A 41 -13.59 5.84 2.65
N VAL A 42 -14.48 4.93 2.28
CA VAL A 42 -14.31 3.51 2.55
C VAL A 42 -14.00 2.78 1.25
N ILE A 43 -12.94 1.97 1.25
CA ILE A 43 -12.64 1.05 0.16
C ILE A 43 -12.66 -0.36 0.73
N ALA A 44 -13.39 -1.27 0.04
CA ALA A 44 -13.47 -2.66 0.46
C ALA A 44 -13.28 -3.61 -0.71
N VAL A 45 -12.52 -4.68 -0.46
CA VAL A 45 -12.29 -5.78 -1.41
C VAL A 45 -12.57 -7.12 -0.71
N THR A 46 -13.34 -7.96 -1.39
CA THR A 46 -13.63 -9.32 -0.90
C THR A 46 -12.47 -10.25 -1.25
N GLU A 47 -12.02 -11.05 -0.29
CA GLU A 47 -10.97 -12.07 -0.49
C GLU A 47 -11.59 -13.45 -0.77
N GLN A 48 -12.64 -13.81 -0.03
CA GLN A 48 -13.29 -15.11 -0.15
C GLN A 48 -14.79 -15.01 0.13
N GLY A 49 -15.58 -15.82 -0.59
CA GLY A 49 -17.03 -15.84 -0.45
C GLY A 49 -17.67 -14.59 -1.03
N GLY A 50 -18.61 -14.00 -0.33
CA GLY A 50 -19.29 -12.81 -0.80
C GLY A 50 -20.39 -12.32 0.13
N SER A 51 -20.95 -11.19 -0.23
CA SER A 51 -22.10 -10.58 0.45
C SER A 51 -22.97 -9.80 -0.54
N ILE A 52 -24.15 -9.41 -0.11
CA ILE A 52 -24.99 -8.47 -0.81
C ILE A 52 -24.85 -7.13 -0.09
N VAL A 53 -24.46 -6.10 -0.82
CA VAL A 53 -24.31 -4.74 -0.32
C VAL A 53 -25.45 -3.87 -0.84
N LYS A 54 -26.06 -3.10 0.05
CA LYS A 54 -27.08 -2.13 -0.27
C LYS A 54 -26.52 -0.72 -0.11
N SER A 55 -26.51 0.04 -1.20
CA SER A 55 -26.19 1.46 -1.18
C SER A 55 -26.93 2.19 -2.29
N ARG A 56 -27.29 3.46 -2.10
CA ARG A 56 -28.03 4.30 -3.08
C ARG A 56 -29.31 3.67 -3.61
N GLY A 57 -29.97 2.83 -2.81
CA GLY A 57 -31.18 2.11 -3.22
C GLY A 57 -30.94 0.88 -4.09
N GLU A 58 -29.71 0.56 -4.44
CA GLU A 58 -29.32 -0.59 -5.24
C GLU A 58 -28.76 -1.72 -4.39
N LEU A 59 -28.91 -2.95 -4.87
CA LEU A 59 -28.27 -4.15 -4.32
C LEU A 59 -27.15 -4.58 -5.27
N GLN A 60 -25.99 -4.86 -4.70
CA GLN A 60 -24.79 -5.22 -5.47
C GLN A 60 -24.07 -6.38 -4.81
N ASP A 61 -23.58 -7.32 -5.62
CA ASP A 61 -22.85 -8.48 -5.11
C ASP A 61 -21.38 -8.10 -4.81
N ALA A 62 -20.96 -8.30 -3.58
CA ALA A 62 -19.57 -8.23 -3.17
C ALA A 62 -18.89 -9.58 -3.43
N THR A 63 -18.12 -9.67 -4.48
CA THR A 63 -17.35 -10.85 -4.88
C THR A 63 -15.85 -10.55 -4.89
N PRO A 64 -14.95 -11.54 -4.98
CA PRO A 64 -13.52 -11.27 -5.14
C PRO A 64 -13.14 -10.46 -6.38
N ALA A 65 -14.04 -10.34 -7.36
CA ALA A 65 -13.86 -9.50 -8.55
C ALA A 65 -14.36 -8.07 -8.38
N THR A 66 -14.83 -7.69 -7.18
CA THR A 66 -15.47 -6.39 -6.94
C THR A 66 -14.67 -5.55 -5.94
N LEU A 67 -14.39 -4.31 -6.34
CA LEU A 67 -13.91 -3.25 -5.46
C LEU A 67 -15.09 -2.35 -5.10
N PHE A 68 -15.33 -2.12 -3.82
CA PHE A 68 -16.32 -1.17 -3.32
C PHE A 68 -15.65 0.13 -2.90
N VAL A 69 -16.32 1.24 -3.21
CA VAL A 69 -15.95 2.58 -2.75
C VAL A 69 -17.19 3.29 -2.24
N PHE A 70 -17.18 3.72 -0.97
CA PHE A 70 -18.24 4.54 -0.39
C PHE A 70 -17.68 5.91 -0.04
N ASN A 71 -18.32 6.96 -0.53
CA ASN A 71 -17.94 8.31 -0.17
C ASN A 71 -18.21 8.57 1.33
N PRO A 72 -17.56 9.57 1.96
CA PRO A 72 -17.89 9.97 3.31
C PRO A 72 -19.40 10.21 3.46
N GLU A 73 -19.96 9.81 4.61
CA GLU A 73 -21.38 9.94 4.97
C GLU A 73 -22.37 9.22 4.06
N GLU A 74 -21.89 8.40 3.13
CA GLU A 74 -22.75 7.64 2.23
C GLU A 74 -23.39 6.44 2.94
N PRO A 75 -24.74 6.35 3.01
CA PRO A 75 -25.42 5.25 3.68
C PRO A 75 -25.23 3.93 2.93
N HIS A 76 -24.76 2.91 3.62
CA HIS A 76 -24.63 1.55 3.09
C HIS A 76 -24.84 0.51 4.19
N GLY A 77 -25.11 -0.70 3.77
CA GLY A 77 -25.27 -1.87 4.63
C GLY A 77 -25.12 -3.13 3.82
N GLY A 78 -25.23 -4.30 4.44
CA GLY A 78 -25.07 -5.55 3.70
C GLY A 78 -25.23 -6.79 4.57
N TRP A 79 -25.42 -7.91 3.91
CA TRP A 79 -25.56 -9.23 4.53
C TRP A 79 -24.93 -10.30 3.65
N MET A 80 -24.67 -11.47 4.22
CA MET A 80 -23.94 -12.54 3.53
C MET A 80 -24.67 -13.17 2.34
N GLY A 81 -25.96 -12.91 2.16
CA GLY A 81 -26.75 -13.51 1.09
C GLY A 81 -26.79 -15.03 1.19
N ARG A 82 -26.31 -15.71 0.12
CA ARG A 82 -26.20 -17.15 0.07
C ARG A 82 -24.79 -17.67 0.41
N SER A 83 -23.87 -16.76 0.72
CA SER A 83 -22.48 -17.14 1.02
C SER A 83 -22.39 -17.73 2.43
N GLU A 84 -21.66 -18.84 2.58
CA GLU A 84 -21.36 -19.44 3.88
C GLU A 84 -20.17 -18.77 4.57
N ARG A 85 -19.43 -17.92 3.86
CA ARG A 85 -18.29 -17.17 4.37
C ARG A 85 -18.15 -15.86 3.60
N TRP A 86 -17.77 -14.81 4.32
CA TRP A 86 -17.42 -13.54 3.73
C TRP A 86 -16.16 -13.02 4.40
N GLN A 87 -15.05 -13.09 3.67
CA GLN A 87 -13.77 -12.56 4.09
C GLN A 87 -13.43 -11.36 3.22
N TYR A 88 -13.12 -10.23 3.85
CA TYR A 88 -12.82 -9.00 3.13
C TYR A 88 -11.86 -8.11 3.90
N ARG A 89 -11.26 -7.18 3.16
CA ARG A 89 -10.40 -6.11 3.68
C ARG A 89 -11.00 -4.76 3.35
N SER A 90 -10.89 -3.84 4.28
CA SER A 90 -11.31 -2.46 4.06
C SER A 90 -10.33 -1.45 4.61
N LEU A 91 -10.32 -0.27 3.98
CA LEU A 91 -9.60 0.92 4.42
C LEU A 91 -10.61 2.03 4.62
N TYR A 92 -10.34 2.86 5.63
CA TYR A 92 -11.14 4.02 6.00
C TYR A 92 -10.21 5.23 6.05
N LEU A 93 -10.45 6.21 5.17
CA LEU A 93 -9.69 7.46 5.13
C LEU A 93 -10.59 8.61 5.56
N THR A 94 -10.30 9.18 6.73
CA THR A 94 -10.95 10.41 7.19
C THR A 94 -10.59 11.60 6.30
N ARG A 95 -11.29 12.72 6.45
CA ARG A 95 -10.98 13.95 5.72
C ARG A 95 -9.51 14.33 5.84
N LEU A 96 -8.92 14.22 7.03
CA LEU A 96 -7.50 14.52 7.24
C LEU A 96 -6.56 13.64 6.38
N ALA A 97 -6.82 12.33 6.32
CA ALA A 97 -6.03 11.42 5.49
C ALA A 97 -6.22 11.70 4.00
N LEU A 98 -7.43 12.04 3.58
CA LEU A 98 -7.75 12.37 2.20
C LEU A 98 -7.08 13.66 1.73
N ASP A 99 -7.07 14.71 2.56
CA ASP A 99 -6.41 15.97 2.23
C ASP A 99 -4.90 15.79 2.04
N ARG A 100 -4.24 15.02 2.91
CA ARG A 100 -2.81 14.67 2.75
C ARG A 100 -2.56 13.85 1.49
N LEU A 101 -3.41 12.88 1.21
CA LEU A 101 -3.30 12.07 0.01
C LEU A 101 -3.49 12.90 -1.26
N ALA A 102 -4.41 13.86 -1.25
CA ALA A 102 -4.61 14.80 -2.35
C ALA A 102 -3.35 15.64 -2.63
N GLU A 103 -2.70 16.13 -1.57
CA GLU A 103 -1.42 16.85 -1.68
C GLU A 103 -0.33 15.97 -2.33
N GLU A 104 -0.20 14.72 -1.89
CA GLU A 104 0.80 13.78 -2.43
C GLU A 104 0.53 13.37 -3.88
N LEU A 105 -0.73 13.31 -4.25
CA LEU A 105 -1.15 13.08 -5.64
C LEU A 105 -1.05 14.34 -6.50
N GLY A 106 -0.95 15.52 -5.88
CA GLY A 106 -0.96 16.80 -6.57
C GLY A 106 -2.31 17.13 -7.19
N VAL A 107 -3.40 16.71 -6.53
CA VAL A 107 -4.77 17.05 -6.92
C VAL A 107 -5.36 18.09 -5.97
N ASN A 108 -6.22 18.98 -6.48
CA ASN A 108 -6.83 20.03 -5.66
C ASN A 108 -7.94 19.49 -4.75
N GLU A 109 -8.62 18.45 -5.21
CA GLU A 109 -9.76 17.85 -4.50
C GLU A 109 -9.78 16.33 -4.70
N VAL A 110 -10.20 15.62 -3.67
CA VAL A 110 -10.48 14.19 -3.77
C VAL A 110 -11.73 14.01 -4.62
N PRO A 111 -11.70 13.16 -5.67
CA PRO A 111 -12.85 12.97 -6.53
C PRO A 111 -14.00 12.30 -5.78
N TYR A 112 -15.21 12.71 -6.12
CA TYR A 112 -16.41 12.00 -5.70
C TYR A 112 -16.63 10.77 -6.57
N PHE A 113 -17.09 9.67 -5.99
CA PHE A 113 -17.39 8.44 -6.71
C PHE A 113 -18.90 8.35 -6.98
N THR A 114 -19.30 8.41 -8.24
CA THR A 114 -20.71 8.33 -8.65
C THR A 114 -21.25 6.90 -8.66
N ARG A 115 -20.35 5.91 -8.64
CA ARG A 115 -20.64 4.47 -8.52
C ARG A 115 -19.93 3.90 -7.31
N ASN A 116 -20.51 2.87 -6.71
CA ASN A 116 -19.91 2.21 -5.55
C ASN A 116 -19.10 0.96 -5.91
N THR A 117 -19.30 0.39 -7.08
CA THR A 117 -18.73 -0.89 -7.49
C THR A 117 -17.94 -0.76 -8.77
N PHE A 118 -16.76 -1.38 -8.75
CA PHE A 118 -15.84 -1.42 -9.88
C PHE A 118 -15.28 -2.83 -10.07
N ILE A 119 -15.19 -3.27 -11.32
CA ILE A 119 -14.48 -4.49 -11.72
C ILE A 119 -13.16 -4.04 -12.32
N ASP A 120 -12.10 -4.06 -11.52
CA ASP A 120 -10.75 -3.63 -11.90
C ASP A 120 -9.75 -4.55 -11.21
N THR A 121 -9.37 -5.62 -11.87
CA THR A 121 -8.53 -6.69 -11.32
C THR A 121 -7.18 -6.18 -10.83
N ASP A 122 -6.56 -5.26 -11.59
CA ASP A 122 -5.25 -4.70 -11.23
C ASP A 122 -5.34 -3.83 -9.98
N LEU A 123 -6.40 -3.05 -9.89
CA LEU A 123 -6.65 -2.18 -8.74
C LEU A 123 -6.99 -3.00 -7.49
N ILE A 124 -7.80 -4.05 -7.61
CA ILE A 124 -8.09 -5.00 -6.52
C ILE A 124 -6.77 -5.61 -6.00
N ALA A 125 -5.92 -6.09 -6.90
CA ALA A 125 -4.62 -6.65 -6.54
C ALA A 125 -3.71 -5.61 -5.84
N ALA A 126 -3.72 -4.35 -6.32
CA ALA A 126 -2.98 -3.26 -5.71
C ALA A 126 -3.48 -2.96 -4.29
N PHE A 127 -4.80 -2.92 -4.07
CA PHE A 127 -5.40 -2.73 -2.74
C PHE A 127 -5.10 -3.87 -1.78
N HIS A 128 -5.13 -5.12 -2.23
CA HIS A 128 -4.70 -6.26 -1.41
C HIS A 128 -3.25 -6.12 -0.96
N LYS A 129 -2.36 -5.84 -1.90
CA LYS A 129 -0.93 -5.66 -1.62
C LYS A 129 -0.67 -4.52 -0.64
N MET A 130 -1.31 -3.38 -0.86
CA MET A 130 -1.22 -2.20 0.01
C MET A 130 -1.74 -2.50 1.42
N HIS A 131 -2.93 -3.12 1.54
CA HIS A 131 -3.52 -3.46 2.83
C HIS A 131 -2.64 -4.42 3.64
N LEU A 132 -2.01 -5.40 2.99
CA LEU A 132 -1.08 -6.32 3.62
C LEU A 132 0.19 -5.60 4.09
N ALA A 133 0.75 -4.72 3.28
CA ALA A 133 1.93 -3.94 3.64
C ALA A 133 1.66 -3.03 4.85
N LEU A 134 0.58 -2.25 4.81
CA LEU A 134 0.13 -1.40 5.93
C LEU A 134 -0.16 -2.21 7.21
N GLY A 135 -0.63 -3.45 7.07
CA GLY A 135 -0.86 -4.36 8.19
C GLY A 135 0.41 -4.93 8.81
N ASP A 136 1.50 -5.01 8.05
CA ASP A 136 2.83 -5.45 8.50
C ASP A 136 3.59 -4.30 9.23
N GLY A 137 3.45 -3.07 8.76
CA GLY A 137 3.96 -1.85 9.42
C GLY A 137 5.48 -1.77 9.54
N ARG A 138 6.24 -2.46 8.66
CA ARG A 138 7.70 -2.60 8.78
C ARG A 138 8.50 -1.75 7.79
N ASP A 139 7.87 -1.32 6.71
CA ASP A 139 8.53 -0.55 5.66
C ASP A 139 7.66 0.64 5.24
N VAL A 140 7.74 1.71 6.02
CA VAL A 140 6.93 2.93 5.86
C VAL A 140 7.08 3.52 4.46
N PHE A 141 8.29 3.48 3.91
CA PHE A 141 8.55 4.01 2.56
C PHE A 141 7.78 3.21 1.49
N HIS A 142 7.82 1.88 1.60
CA HIS A 142 7.08 1.01 0.68
C HIS A 142 5.57 1.11 0.86
N GLU A 143 5.11 1.17 2.11
CA GLU A 143 3.69 1.34 2.45
C GLU A 143 3.13 2.62 1.83
N ARG A 144 3.90 3.72 1.95
CA ARG A 144 3.52 5.02 1.39
C ARG A 144 3.48 5.01 -0.13
N GLU A 145 4.48 4.41 -0.76
CA GLU A 145 4.51 4.23 -2.21
C GLU A 145 3.27 3.49 -2.70
N LEU A 146 2.92 2.36 -2.07
CA LEU A 146 1.73 1.58 -2.42
C LEU A 146 0.43 2.35 -2.22
N LEU A 147 0.33 3.12 -1.12
CA LEU A 147 -0.84 3.95 -0.84
C LEU A 147 -1.07 4.98 -1.96
N VAL A 148 -0.03 5.76 -2.26
CA VAL A 148 -0.11 6.82 -3.28
C VAL A 148 -0.39 6.24 -4.68
N GLU A 149 0.24 5.12 -5.04
CA GLU A 149 0.00 4.48 -6.34
C GLU A 149 -1.42 3.92 -6.47
N SER A 150 -1.91 3.21 -5.43
CA SER A 150 -3.24 2.59 -5.46
C SER A 150 -4.33 3.65 -5.53
N PHE A 151 -4.23 4.70 -4.73
CA PHE A 151 -5.21 5.79 -4.75
C PHE A 151 -5.07 6.67 -5.98
N GLY A 152 -3.87 6.90 -6.49
CA GLY A 152 -3.67 7.57 -7.77
C GLY A 152 -4.39 6.85 -8.90
N ALA A 153 -4.23 5.53 -8.99
CA ALA A 153 -4.93 4.71 -9.98
C ALA A 153 -6.46 4.71 -9.78
N LEU A 154 -6.93 4.64 -8.52
CA LEU A 154 -8.37 4.71 -8.21
C LEU A 154 -8.97 6.04 -8.67
N PHE A 155 -8.33 7.16 -8.34
CA PHE A 155 -8.84 8.49 -8.66
C PHE A 155 -8.83 8.77 -10.16
N GLU A 156 -7.77 8.36 -10.86
CA GLU A 156 -7.67 8.56 -12.31
C GLU A 156 -8.69 7.71 -13.10
N ARG A 157 -8.92 6.46 -12.67
CA ARG A 157 -9.75 5.52 -13.43
C ARG A 157 -11.23 5.65 -13.10
N HIS A 158 -11.57 5.93 -11.84
CA HIS A 158 -12.93 5.79 -11.31
C HIS A 158 -13.48 7.03 -10.61
N GLY A 159 -12.64 8.05 -10.33
CA GLY A 159 -13.10 9.32 -9.77
C GLY A 159 -14.00 10.10 -10.74
N SER A 160 -15.04 10.76 -10.22
CA SER A 160 -15.85 11.68 -11.03
C SER A 160 -15.10 12.97 -11.31
N GLY A 161 -15.33 13.54 -12.47
CA GLY A 161 -14.66 14.75 -12.91
C GLY A 161 -13.34 14.47 -13.61
N ARG A 162 -12.68 15.54 -14.06
CA ARG A 162 -11.34 15.43 -14.68
C ARG A 162 -10.27 15.60 -13.60
N THR A 163 -10.16 14.65 -12.68
CA THR A 163 -9.02 14.61 -11.76
C THR A 163 -7.76 14.36 -12.58
N ARG A 164 -7.06 15.43 -12.95
CA ARG A 164 -5.78 15.31 -13.66
C ARG A 164 -4.65 15.31 -12.64
N ILE A 165 -4.13 14.15 -12.36
CA ILE A 165 -2.85 14.04 -11.67
C ILE A 165 -1.77 14.52 -12.66
N LYS A 166 -0.94 15.49 -12.24
CA LYS A 166 0.12 16.00 -13.12
C LYS A 166 1.05 14.87 -13.52
N ALA A 167 1.25 14.70 -14.82
CA ALA A 167 2.16 13.70 -15.34
C ALA A 167 3.58 13.88 -14.75
N PRO A 168 4.26 12.79 -14.37
CA PRO A 168 5.62 12.86 -13.85
C PRO A 168 6.58 13.41 -14.92
N PRO A 169 7.54 14.26 -14.54
CA PRO A 169 8.51 14.81 -15.47
C PRO A 169 9.46 13.72 -16.00
N ARG A 170 10.13 14.01 -17.14
CA ARG A 170 11.29 13.25 -17.61
C ARG A 170 12.53 14.10 -17.40
N ASP A 171 13.01 14.15 -16.19
CA ASP A 171 14.12 15.03 -15.83
C ASP A 171 15.24 14.24 -15.17
N ARG A 172 16.38 14.12 -15.89
CA ARG A 172 17.56 13.42 -15.40
C ARG A 172 18.21 14.12 -14.22
N ILE A 173 18.11 15.43 -14.14
CA ILE A 173 18.72 16.23 -13.06
C ILE A 173 17.95 15.99 -11.76
N LEU A 174 16.60 16.03 -11.81
CA LEU A 174 15.77 15.75 -10.66
C LEU A 174 15.96 14.30 -10.16
N LEU A 175 16.03 13.33 -11.10
CA LEU A 175 16.33 11.95 -10.75
C LEU A 175 17.70 11.80 -10.09
N ALA A 176 18.74 12.42 -10.65
CA ALA A 176 20.09 12.35 -10.10
C ALA A 176 20.16 12.91 -8.67
N LYS A 177 19.52 14.07 -8.41
CA LYS A 177 19.42 14.65 -7.07
C LYS A 177 18.71 13.72 -6.08
N ALA A 178 17.58 13.12 -6.48
CA ALA A 178 16.87 12.18 -5.63
C ALA A 178 17.71 10.94 -5.32
N ILE A 179 18.42 10.39 -6.32
CA ILE A 179 19.33 9.25 -6.15
C ILE A 179 20.50 9.61 -5.23
N GLU A 180 21.09 10.79 -5.39
CA GLU A 180 22.18 11.27 -4.53
C GLU A 180 21.74 11.32 -3.07
N ARG A 181 20.57 11.88 -2.81
CA ARG A 181 19.97 11.93 -1.46
C ARG A 181 19.70 10.52 -0.92
N MET A 182 19.12 9.61 -1.71
CA MET A 182 18.94 8.21 -1.31
C MET A 182 20.27 7.53 -0.92
N ARG A 183 21.35 7.82 -1.65
CA ARG A 183 22.68 7.27 -1.36
C ARG A 183 23.32 7.89 -0.12
N ALA A 184 23.03 9.13 0.19
CA ALA A 184 23.52 9.81 1.39
C ALA A 184 22.74 9.34 2.64
N GLU A 185 21.44 9.12 2.51
CA GLU A 185 20.54 8.86 3.63
C GLU A 185 19.97 7.41 3.65
N TYR A 186 20.60 6.45 2.96
CA TYR A 186 20.08 5.07 2.80
C TYR A 186 19.79 4.35 4.11
N ALA A 187 20.55 4.63 5.16
CA ALA A 187 20.44 3.99 6.46
C ALA A 187 19.48 4.69 7.42
N THR A 188 18.99 5.87 7.05
CA THR A 188 18.08 6.66 7.88
C THR A 188 16.63 6.30 7.60
N ASP A 189 15.71 6.85 8.42
CA ASP A 189 14.27 6.81 8.18
C ASP A 189 13.91 7.84 7.08
N LEU A 190 14.37 7.58 5.86
CA LEU A 190 14.09 8.42 4.69
C LEU A 190 12.61 8.29 4.33
N ARG A 191 11.89 9.41 4.35
CA ARG A 191 10.48 9.45 3.97
C ARG A 191 10.32 9.76 2.49
N LEU A 192 9.35 9.11 1.86
CA LEU A 192 9.11 9.28 0.42
C LEU A 192 8.66 10.71 0.09
N GLU A 193 7.87 11.31 0.98
CA GLU A 193 7.39 12.68 0.87
C GLU A 193 8.54 13.69 0.93
N ASP A 194 9.49 13.50 1.86
CA ASP A 194 10.64 14.38 2.03
C ASP A 194 11.59 14.29 0.83
N LEU A 195 11.72 13.09 0.27
CA LEU A 195 12.47 12.87 -0.95
C LEU A 195 11.83 13.60 -2.15
N ALA A 196 10.50 13.49 -2.29
CA ALA A 196 9.77 14.17 -3.35
C ALA A 196 9.87 15.69 -3.22
N ALA A 197 9.65 16.23 -2.03
CA ALA A 197 9.75 17.65 -1.73
C ALA A 197 11.14 18.22 -2.04
N SER A 198 12.21 17.46 -1.76
CA SER A 198 13.60 17.88 -2.01
C SER A 198 13.92 18.17 -3.48
N VAL A 199 13.14 17.61 -4.39
CA VAL A 199 13.27 17.81 -5.84
C VAL A 199 12.08 18.58 -6.43
N GLY A 200 11.21 19.16 -5.59
CA GLY A 200 10.07 19.96 -6.02
C GLY A 200 8.96 19.17 -6.73
N LEU A 201 8.82 17.88 -6.41
CA LEU A 201 7.82 16.99 -7.00
C LEU A 201 6.79 16.57 -5.96
N THR A 202 5.59 16.20 -6.42
CA THR A 202 4.68 15.40 -5.59
C THR A 202 5.19 13.98 -5.46
N THR A 203 4.72 13.26 -4.46
CA THR A 203 5.10 11.85 -4.24
C THR A 203 4.76 11.00 -5.46
N PHE A 204 3.57 11.19 -6.04
CA PHE A 204 3.17 10.51 -7.26
C PHE A 204 4.09 10.81 -8.45
N GLN A 205 4.47 12.08 -8.63
CA GLN A 205 5.40 12.49 -9.69
C GLN A 205 6.79 11.87 -9.52
N LEU A 206 7.29 11.80 -8.27
CA LEU A 206 8.56 11.15 -7.98
C LEU A 206 8.52 9.66 -8.33
N ILE A 207 7.48 8.94 -7.91
CA ILE A 207 7.27 7.51 -8.25
C ILE A 207 7.28 7.34 -9.77
N GLY A 208 6.51 8.14 -10.48
CA GLY A 208 6.44 8.10 -11.94
C GLY A 208 7.75 8.46 -12.62
N LEU A 209 8.54 9.41 -12.08
CA LEU A 209 9.86 9.76 -12.58
C LEU A 209 10.81 8.56 -12.50
N PHE A 210 10.88 7.91 -11.33
CA PHE A 210 11.71 6.71 -11.14
C PHE A 210 11.30 5.58 -12.09
N LYS A 211 10.02 5.21 -12.13
CA LYS A 211 9.52 4.15 -13.03
C LYS A 211 9.87 4.43 -14.49
N ARG A 212 9.68 5.66 -14.94
CA ARG A 212 9.90 6.04 -16.34
C ARG A 212 11.38 6.07 -16.72
N MET A 213 12.25 6.47 -15.80
CA MET A 213 13.67 6.70 -16.08
C MET A 213 14.55 5.51 -15.73
N THR A 214 14.14 4.68 -14.75
CA THR A 214 14.95 3.55 -14.25
C THR A 214 14.26 2.19 -14.41
N GLY A 215 12.96 2.18 -14.71
CA GLY A 215 12.13 0.97 -14.69
C GLY A 215 11.78 0.49 -13.28
N LEU A 216 12.22 1.21 -12.23
CA LEU A 216 12.06 0.84 -10.82
C LEU A 216 11.22 1.88 -10.08
N THR A 217 10.59 1.45 -8.99
CA THR A 217 10.01 2.39 -8.04
C THR A 217 11.09 2.98 -7.12
N PRO A 218 10.86 4.13 -6.45
CA PRO A 218 11.76 4.70 -5.46
C PRO A 218 12.13 3.69 -4.37
N HIS A 219 11.15 2.96 -3.83
CA HIS A 219 11.38 1.92 -2.83
C HIS A 219 12.30 0.80 -3.36
N THR A 220 12.02 0.28 -4.56
CA THR A 220 12.85 -0.77 -5.17
C THR A 220 14.27 -0.27 -5.42
N TYR A 221 14.41 0.99 -5.84
CA TYR A 221 15.72 1.60 -6.04
C TYR A 221 16.51 1.74 -4.72
N LEU A 222 15.87 2.27 -3.67
CA LEU A 222 16.48 2.39 -2.34
C LEU A 222 16.89 1.01 -1.79
N THR A 223 16.02 0.00 -1.97
CA THR A 223 16.34 -1.38 -1.59
C THR A 223 17.61 -1.89 -2.29
N GLN A 224 17.79 -1.63 -3.59
CA GLN A 224 19.01 -2.01 -4.30
C GLN A 224 20.23 -1.26 -3.78
N VAL A 225 20.12 0.02 -3.45
CA VAL A 225 21.21 0.79 -2.80
C VAL A 225 21.59 0.14 -1.48
N ARG A 226 20.63 -0.15 -0.62
CA ARG A 226 20.85 -0.82 0.67
C ARG A 226 21.50 -2.20 0.52
N LEU A 227 21.05 -3.00 -0.43
CA LEU A 227 21.61 -4.33 -0.71
C LEU A 227 23.06 -4.25 -1.22
N GLY A 228 23.36 -3.31 -2.10
CA GLY A 228 24.74 -3.09 -2.58
C GLY A 228 25.70 -2.71 -1.44
N ILE A 229 25.20 -1.94 -0.47
CA ILE A 229 25.98 -1.58 0.73
C ILE A 229 26.09 -2.78 1.68
N ALA A 230 24.98 -3.55 1.86
CA ALA A 230 25.00 -4.78 2.65
C ALA A 230 26.06 -5.77 2.14
N CYS A 231 26.22 -5.94 0.83
CA CYS A 231 27.27 -6.79 0.25
C CYS A 231 28.68 -6.37 0.71
N ARG A 232 28.94 -5.06 0.88
CA ARG A 232 30.25 -4.57 1.39
C ARG A 232 30.44 -4.90 2.87
N HIS A 233 29.38 -4.69 3.69
CA HIS A 233 29.42 -5.02 5.11
C HIS A 233 29.60 -6.52 5.36
N LEU A 234 28.90 -7.37 4.60
CA LEU A 234 28.94 -8.82 4.73
C LEU A 234 30.33 -9.43 4.43
N ARG A 235 31.20 -8.73 3.71
CA ARG A 235 32.58 -9.15 3.48
C ARG A 235 33.49 -8.98 4.71
N HIS A 236 33.10 -8.09 5.63
CA HIS A 236 33.89 -7.74 6.79
C HIS A 236 33.29 -8.20 8.11
N SER A 237 31.95 -8.31 8.19
CA SER A 237 31.26 -8.79 9.39
C SER A 237 30.00 -9.61 8.96
N PRO A 238 29.91 -10.89 9.35
CA PRO A 238 28.81 -11.76 9.03
C PRO A 238 27.62 -11.66 10.01
N VAL A 239 27.62 -10.71 10.94
CA VAL A 239 26.51 -10.53 11.90
C VAL A 239 25.32 -9.89 11.19
N LEU A 240 24.44 -10.76 10.66
CA LEU A 240 23.39 -10.35 9.74
C LEU A 240 22.40 -9.34 10.34
N ALA A 241 22.12 -9.41 11.63
CA ALA A 241 21.23 -8.47 12.32
C ALA A 241 21.82 -7.06 12.35
N GLU A 242 23.12 -6.94 12.65
CA GLU A 242 23.84 -5.66 12.65
C GLU A 242 23.92 -5.08 11.24
N VAL A 243 24.24 -5.92 10.25
CA VAL A 243 24.25 -5.49 8.84
C VAL A 243 22.89 -4.99 8.41
N ALA A 244 21.81 -5.70 8.75
CA ALA A 244 20.46 -5.28 8.39
C ALA A 244 20.15 -3.88 8.90
N THR A 245 20.38 -3.64 10.19
CA THR A 245 20.15 -2.33 10.83
C THR A 245 21.07 -1.25 10.25
N ALA A 246 22.35 -1.55 10.10
CA ALA A 246 23.34 -0.61 9.57
C ALA A 246 23.04 -0.13 8.14
N VAL A 247 22.34 -0.93 7.34
CA VAL A 247 21.97 -0.55 5.97
C VAL A 247 20.49 -0.11 5.85
N GLY A 248 19.77 0.04 6.96
CA GLY A 248 18.44 0.62 6.99
C GLY A 248 17.29 -0.36 6.73
N PHE A 249 17.50 -1.69 6.87
CA PHE A 249 16.39 -2.64 6.95
C PHE A 249 15.84 -2.71 8.37
N TYR A 250 14.54 -2.93 8.47
CA TYR A 250 13.86 -3.07 9.74
C TYR A 250 14.43 -4.20 10.62
N ASP A 251 14.72 -5.35 10.00
CA ASP A 251 15.29 -6.52 10.67
C ASP A 251 16.09 -7.41 9.71
N GLN A 252 16.72 -8.45 10.25
CA GLN A 252 17.43 -9.46 9.48
C GLN A 252 16.53 -10.21 8.51
N SER A 253 15.26 -10.42 8.83
CA SER A 253 14.31 -11.14 7.98
C SER A 253 14.00 -10.35 6.71
N ALA A 254 13.84 -9.02 6.84
CA ALA A 254 13.70 -8.11 5.72
C ALA A 254 14.92 -8.14 4.81
N LEU A 255 16.13 -8.03 5.39
CA LEU A 255 17.39 -8.18 4.64
C LEU A 255 17.43 -9.51 3.89
N ASN A 256 17.17 -10.65 4.56
CA ASN A 256 17.19 -11.98 3.96
C ASN A 256 16.23 -12.10 2.78
N LYS A 257 15.01 -11.62 2.94
CA LYS A 257 13.95 -11.66 1.92
C LYS A 257 14.38 -10.89 0.67
N HIS A 258 14.79 -9.64 0.83
CA HIS A 258 15.20 -8.79 -0.28
C HIS A 258 16.49 -9.26 -0.93
N PHE A 259 17.47 -9.70 -0.15
CA PHE A 259 18.74 -10.22 -0.62
C PHE A 259 18.56 -11.48 -1.47
N LYS A 260 17.81 -12.47 -0.96
CA LYS A 260 17.51 -13.69 -1.70
C LYS A 260 16.75 -13.41 -2.99
N ARG A 261 15.81 -12.47 -2.96
CA ARG A 261 15.07 -12.05 -4.16
C ARG A 261 15.97 -11.42 -5.22
N CYS A 262 16.95 -10.63 -4.80
CA CYS A 262 17.83 -9.89 -5.71
C CYS A 262 19.00 -10.76 -6.23
N TYR A 263 19.63 -11.55 -5.35
CA TYR A 263 20.86 -12.28 -5.67
C TYR A 263 20.68 -13.79 -5.78
N GLY A 264 19.49 -14.34 -5.52
CA GLY A 264 19.22 -15.78 -5.59
C GLY A 264 19.76 -16.60 -4.40
N ILE A 265 20.62 -16.04 -3.57
CA ILE A 265 21.26 -16.66 -2.40
C ILE A 265 21.00 -15.84 -1.12
N THR A 266 21.18 -16.46 0.04
CA THR A 266 21.03 -15.74 1.31
C THR A 266 22.27 -14.87 1.62
N PRO A 267 22.13 -13.81 2.45
CA PRO A 267 23.27 -13.00 2.90
C PRO A 267 24.36 -13.85 3.56
N LEU A 268 24.01 -14.89 4.32
CA LEU A 268 24.98 -15.79 4.96
C LEU A 268 25.77 -16.61 3.93
N GLN A 269 25.08 -17.12 2.90
CA GLN A 269 25.76 -17.82 1.79
C GLN A 269 26.72 -16.90 1.05
N PHE A 270 26.30 -15.65 0.81
CA PHE A 270 27.14 -14.63 0.21
C PHE A 270 28.37 -14.33 1.07
N ALA A 271 28.20 -14.10 2.37
CA ALA A 271 29.29 -13.81 3.30
C ALA A 271 30.30 -14.96 3.32
N LYS A 272 29.87 -16.22 3.41
CA LYS A 272 30.73 -17.40 3.36
C LYS A 272 31.53 -17.49 2.04
N ALA A 273 30.86 -17.25 0.91
CA ALA A 273 31.54 -17.28 -0.39
C ALA A 273 32.55 -16.13 -0.58
N ALA A 274 32.29 -14.98 0.04
CA ALA A 274 33.17 -13.81 -0.04
C ALA A 274 34.36 -13.88 0.93
N SER A 275 34.37 -14.80 1.90
CA SER A 275 35.47 -15.02 2.88
C SER A 275 36.35 -16.20 2.51
N ALA A 276 36.01 -16.93 1.46
CA ALA A 276 36.83 -18.03 0.89
C ALA A 276 37.76 -17.52 -0.19
#